data_d10e29195907715e527d4ce29fae3414
#
_entry.id   d10e29195907715e527d4ce29fae3414
#
_cell.length_a   1.000
_cell.length_b   1.000
_cell.length_c   1.000
_cell.angle_alpha   90.00
_cell.angle_beta   90.00
_cell.angle_gamma   90.00
#
_symmetry.space_group_name_H-M   'P 1'
#
loop_
_entity.id
_entity.type
_entity.pdbx_description
1 polymer ?
#
loop_
_entity_poly.entity_id
_entity_poly.type
_entity_poly.pdbx_seq_one_letter_code
_entity_poly.pdbx_strand_id
1 'polypeptide(L)'
;MPGPEIPHAISSRLNIQEIIHNSAKQWDGGYAIMGAIGNGDYFCLRDPHGIRPCHYLITDEFIAVASERVPLMTVFEVESEQVQELPPANMLSIKADGTHAITEFTTPLKPAPCSFEKIYFSRGNDPIVYRERKALGAALTPQIVDSLEDRFDKSAITYIPNTAETAYYGLLEGLRVYRRKRVHAQLLEALRNGTLDENMLDSAILKRWPRGEKIAHKDIKMRTFITQEKSRAQLVSHVYDLTYGAVGPEDVLVALDDSIVRGTTLRRSILRILGRTNPRKIVIASTAPQIRYPDCYGIDMSELGNFIAFQAAVSLIKQHGQARLLEEVYKACREELAKPKEERRNCVKAIYEGLTEAEISREITRLVTPHDAQCPVEVIYQTIENLHESIEGPCGDWYFTGDYPTPGGYTTVNVAYMRWFEGKGGRAYDLPL
;
A
#
# COMPACT_ATOMS: atom_id res chain seq x y z
N MET A 1 9.20 -5.71 -54.97
CA MET A 1 8.11 -4.76 -54.65
C MET A 1 8.72 -3.36 -54.58
N PRO A 2 8.09 -2.33 -55.15
CA PRO A 2 8.48 -0.94 -54.92
C PRO A 2 8.40 -0.59 -53.42
N GLY A 3 9.30 0.32 -52.94
CA GLY A 3 9.43 0.65 -51.51
C GLY A 3 8.15 0.98 -50.75
N PRO A 4 7.14 1.69 -51.31
CA PRO A 4 5.86 1.97 -50.65
C PRO A 4 4.95 0.78 -50.46
N GLU A 5 5.09 -0.29 -51.24
CA GLU A 5 4.24 -1.49 -51.17
C GLU A 5 4.66 -2.45 -50.03
N ILE A 6 5.90 -2.35 -49.56
CA ILE A 6 6.43 -3.24 -48.52
C ILE A 6 5.74 -3.01 -47.17
N PRO A 7 5.58 -1.78 -46.65
CA PRO A 7 4.85 -1.51 -45.43
C PRO A 7 3.39 -2.03 -45.47
N HIS A 8 2.71 -1.79 -46.60
CA HIS A 8 1.34 -2.24 -46.75
C HIS A 8 1.21 -3.79 -46.76
N ALA A 9 2.15 -4.48 -47.47
CA ALA A 9 2.18 -5.93 -47.52
C ALA A 9 2.54 -6.57 -46.17
N ILE A 10 3.36 -5.92 -45.34
CA ILE A 10 3.65 -6.35 -43.96
C ILE A 10 2.42 -6.15 -43.10
N SER A 11 1.85 -4.95 -43.12
CA SER A 11 0.70 -4.56 -42.30
C SER A 11 -0.54 -5.43 -42.54
N SER A 12 -0.82 -5.80 -43.80
CA SER A 12 -1.94 -6.67 -44.17
C SER A 12 -1.78 -8.15 -43.70
N ARG A 13 -0.55 -8.56 -43.36
CA ARG A 13 -0.23 -9.91 -42.88
C ARG A 13 0.10 -9.96 -41.41
N LEU A 14 0.21 -8.83 -40.75
CA LEU A 14 0.57 -8.74 -39.33
C LEU A 14 -0.62 -9.17 -38.46
N ASN A 15 -0.49 -10.31 -37.81
CA ASN A 15 -1.42 -10.76 -36.79
C ASN A 15 -0.85 -10.46 -35.41
N ILE A 16 -1.17 -9.29 -34.85
CA ILE A 16 -0.65 -8.84 -33.56
C ILE A 16 -1.09 -9.75 -32.42
N GLN A 17 -2.30 -10.31 -32.48
CA GLN A 17 -2.82 -11.22 -31.46
C GLN A 17 -1.97 -12.50 -31.40
N GLU A 18 -1.62 -13.09 -32.53
CA GLU A 18 -0.79 -14.28 -32.61
C GLU A 18 0.65 -14.02 -32.12
N ILE A 19 1.21 -12.86 -32.50
CA ILE A 19 2.55 -12.45 -32.05
C ILE A 19 2.57 -12.33 -30.53
N ILE A 20 1.58 -11.62 -29.95
CA ILE A 20 1.47 -11.45 -28.50
C ILE A 20 1.23 -12.78 -27.81
N HIS A 21 0.32 -13.62 -28.31
CA HIS A 21 0.06 -14.94 -27.76
C HIS A 21 1.35 -15.80 -27.66
N ASN A 22 2.17 -15.80 -28.71
CA ASN A 22 3.41 -16.55 -28.73
C ASN A 22 4.49 -15.95 -27.81
N SER A 23 4.59 -14.61 -27.77
CA SER A 23 5.58 -13.91 -26.94
C SER A 23 5.24 -13.96 -25.45
N ALA A 24 3.97 -13.87 -25.10
CA ALA A 24 3.49 -13.85 -23.71
C ALA A 24 3.81 -15.13 -22.92
N LYS A 25 4.07 -16.23 -23.58
CA LYS A 25 4.53 -17.48 -22.94
C LYS A 25 5.85 -17.34 -22.16
N GLN A 26 6.64 -16.31 -22.50
CA GLN A 26 7.93 -16.02 -21.85
C GLN A 26 7.84 -14.85 -20.85
N TRP A 27 6.70 -14.20 -20.76
CA TRP A 27 6.55 -13.03 -19.88
C TRP A 27 6.22 -13.48 -18.46
N ASP A 28 6.85 -12.82 -17.52
CA ASP A 28 6.66 -13.03 -16.09
C ASP A 28 6.51 -11.69 -15.40
N GLY A 29 5.53 -11.57 -14.52
CA GLY A 29 5.30 -10.36 -13.75
C GLY A 29 3.97 -9.68 -14.01
N GLY A 30 3.83 -8.43 -13.52
CA GLY A 30 2.65 -7.62 -13.66
C GLY A 30 2.84 -6.53 -14.72
N TYR A 31 1.93 -6.44 -15.67
CA TYR A 31 2.02 -5.46 -16.75
C TYR A 31 0.65 -5.04 -17.32
N ALA A 32 0.61 -3.78 -17.75
CA ALA A 32 -0.39 -3.28 -18.68
C ALA A 32 0.39 -2.63 -19.84
N ILE A 33 0.24 -3.17 -21.05
CA ILE A 33 1.04 -2.74 -22.22
C ILE A 33 0.10 -2.12 -23.26
N MET A 34 0.44 -0.92 -23.70
CA MET A 34 -0.22 -0.24 -24.80
C MET A 34 0.73 -0.16 -25.97
N GLY A 35 0.26 -0.42 -27.18
CA GLY A 35 1.05 -0.38 -28.39
C GLY A 35 0.32 0.24 -29.57
N ALA A 36 1.09 0.91 -30.43
CA ALA A 36 0.64 1.46 -31.71
C ALA A 36 1.43 0.81 -32.84
N ILE A 37 0.73 0.46 -33.91
CA ILE A 37 1.31 -0.17 -35.11
C ILE A 37 1.30 0.86 -36.25
N GLY A 38 2.31 0.81 -37.09
CA GLY A 38 2.50 1.81 -38.17
C GLY A 38 1.39 1.86 -39.23
N ASN A 39 0.46 0.90 -39.23
CA ASN A 39 -0.74 0.90 -40.09
C ASN A 39 -1.95 1.61 -39.47
N GLY A 40 -1.82 2.15 -38.22
CA GLY A 40 -2.91 2.80 -37.53
C GLY A 40 -3.69 1.90 -36.56
N ASP A 41 -3.29 0.62 -36.41
CA ASP A 41 -3.85 -0.26 -35.41
C ASP A 41 -3.24 0.04 -34.02
N TYR A 42 -4.04 -0.15 -32.96
CA TYR A 42 -3.62 -0.03 -31.57
C TYR A 42 -4.02 -1.28 -30.78
N PHE A 43 -3.33 -1.49 -29.68
CA PHE A 43 -3.73 -2.51 -28.71
C PHE A 43 -3.42 -2.10 -27.28
N CYS A 44 -4.19 -2.64 -26.35
CA CYS A 44 -3.88 -2.61 -24.93
C CYS A 44 -4.08 -4.01 -24.36
N LEU A 45 -3.18 -4.48 -23.51
CA LEU A 45 -3.30 -5.79 -22.87
C LEU A 45 -2.92 -5.73 -21.39
N ARG A 46 -3.47 -6.66 -20.63
CA ARG A 46 -3.27 -6.76 -19.18
C ARG A 46 -2.75 -8.15 -18.79
N ASP A 47 -1.83 -8.20 -17.82
CA ASP A 47 -1.21 -9.44 -17.34
C ASP A 47 -2.23 -10.50 -16.90
N PRO A 48 -1.84 -11.80 -16.90
CA PRO A 48 -2.76 -12.92 -16.64
C PRO A 48 -3.34 -12.97 -15.23
N HIS A 49 -2.68 -12.36 -14.25
CA HIS A 49 -3.17 -12.25 -12.87
C HIS A 49 -3.92 -10.94 -12.60
N GLY A 50 -3.90 -9.99 -13.55
CA GLY A 50 -4.45 -8.65 -13.34
C GLY A 50 -3.74 -7.86 -12.25
N ILE A 51 -2.43 -8.08 -12.06
CA ILE A 51 -1.60 -7.41 -11.07
C ILE A 51 -1.64 -5.89 -11.26
N ARG A 52 -1.44 -5.45 -12.54
CA ARG A 52 -1.50 -4.03 -12.86
C ARG A 52 -2.90 -3.64 -13.32
N PRO A 53 -3.39 -2.46 -12.91
CA PRO A 53 -4.70 -1.98 -13.33
C PRO A 53 -4.67 -1.51 -14.80
N CYS A 54 -5.78 -1.72 -15.50
CA CYS A 54 -6.01 -1.23 -16.86
C CYS A 54 -7.48 -0.98 -17.06
N HIS A 55 -7.86 0.25 -17.39
CA HIS A 55 -9.25 0.67 -17.60
C HIS A 55 -9.42 1.20 -19.01
N TYR A 56 -10.62 1.03 -19.56
CA TYR A 56 -10.97 1.55 -20.88
C TYR A 56 -12.36 2.16 -20.90
N LEU A 57 -12.56 3.08 -21.83
CA LEU A 57 -13.81 3.72 -22.17
C LEU A 57 -14.00 3.61 -23.69
N ILE A 58 -15.13 3.05 -24.10
CA ILE A 58 -15.53 2.94 -25.51
C ILE A 58 -16.77 3.78 -25.71
N THR A 59 -16.73 4.69 -26.67
CA THR A 59 -17.85 5.52 -27.13
C THR A 59 -18.00 5.39 -28.64
N ASP A 60 -19.02 5.99 -29.20
CA ASP A 60 -19.22 6.01 -30.67
C ASP A 60 -18.16 6.85 -31.39
N GLU A 61 -17.47 7.76 -30.68
CA GLU A 61 -16.50 8.69 -31.27
C GLU A 61 -15.05 8.28 -31.01
N PHE A 62 -14.74 7.65 -29.87
CA PHE A 62 -13.37 7.32 -29.50
C PHE A 62 -13.27 6.14 -28.54
N ILE A 63 -12.07 5.58 -28.45
CA ILE A 63 -11.67 4.61 -27.43
C ILE A 63 -10.51 5.21 -26.64
N ALA A 64 -10.64 5.24 -25.32
CA ALA A 64 -9.61 5.72 -24.40
C ALA A 64 -9.19 4.63 -23.41
N VAL A 65 -7.91 4.58 -23.07
CA VAL A 65 -7.35 3.60 -22.13
C VAL A 65 -6.45 4.31 -21.12
N ALA A 66 -6.54 3.90 -19.85
CA ALA A 66 -5.70 4.43 -18.77
C ALA A 66 -5.44 3.36 -17.71
N SER A 67 -4.39 3.56 -16.90
CA SER A 67 -4.12 2.74 -15.72
C SER A 67 -5.14 2.95 -14.59
N GLU A 68 -5.83 4.09 -14.56
CA GLU A 68 -6.80 4.44 -13.53
C GLU A 68 -8.14 4.86 -14.18
N ARG A 69 -9.26 4.57 -13.49
CA ARG A 69 -10.61 4.96 -13.90
C ARG A 69 -10.82 6.47 -13.86
N VAL A 70 -10.39 7.12 -12.79
CA VAL A 70 -10.66 8.54 -12.53
C VAL A 70 -10.19 9.49 -13.63
N PRO A 71 -9.00 9.33 -14.25
CA PRO A 71 -8.59 10.17 -15.37
C PRO A 71 -9.58 10.11 -16.54
N LEU A 72 -10.10 8.92 -16.85
CA LEU A 72 -11.11 8.75 -17.93
C LEU A 72 -12.41 9.44 -17.57
N MET A 73 -12.89 9.26 -16.33
CA MET A 73 -14.11 9.92 -15.84
C MET A 73 -13.97 11.45 -15.90
N THR A 74 -12.84 11.99 -15.43
CA THR A 74 -12.66 13.43 -15.31
C THR A 74 -12.45 14.11 -16.68
N VAL A 75 -11.68 13.48 -17.58
CA VAL A 75 -11.36 14.08 -18.89
C VAL A 75 -12.55 14.04 -19.85
N PHE A 76 -13.33 12.96 -19.78
CA PHE A 76 -14.43 12.73 -20.70
C PHE A 76 -15.81 13.02 -20.08
N GLU A 77 -15.85 13.47 -18.82
CA GLU A 77 -17.08 13.82 -18.09
C GLU A 77 -18.11 12.67 -18.08
N VAL A 78 -17.63 11.44 -17.82
CA VAL A 78 -18.45 10.22 -17.82
C VAL A 78 -18.59 9.64 -16.42
N GLU A 79 -19.66 8.86 -16.21
CA GLU A 79 -19.92 8.16 -14.95
C GLU A 79 -19.02 6.91 -14.81
N SER A 80 -18.83 6.45 -13.56
CA SER A 80 -17.94 5.33 -13.23
C SER A 80 -18.30 4.02 -13.93
N GLU A 81 -19.60 3.80 -14.17
CA GLU A 81 -20.16 2.59 -14.80
C GLU A 81 -19.81 2.48 -16.28
N GLN A 82 -19.51 3.61 -16.92
CA GLN A 82 -19.12 3.65 -18.34
C GLN A 82 -17.65 3.25 -18.54
N VAL A 83 -16.82 3.40 -17.51
CA VAL A 83 -15.40 3.01 -17.54
C VAL A 83 -15.24 1.59 -17.05
N GLN A 84 -14.84 0.71 -17.94
CA GLN A 84 -14.67 -0.72 -17.67
C GLN A 84 -13.20 -1.04 -17.32
N GLU A 85 -13.00 -2.08 -16.52
CA GLU A 85 -11.68 -2.65 -16.28
C GLU A 85 -11.41 -3.75 -17.30
N LEU A 86 -10.23 -3.73 -17.94
CA LEU A 86 -9.83 -4.78 -18.88
C LEU A 86 -9.60 -6.08 -18.09
N PRO A 87 -10.29 -7.19 -18.43
CA PRO A 87 -10.10 -8.45 -17.72
C PRO A 87 -8.65 -8.95 -17.79
N PRO A 88 -8.15 -9.67 -16.77
CA PRO A 88 -6.85 -10.33 -16.82
C PRO A 88 -6.70 -11.21 -18.05
N ALA A 89 -5.47 -11.31 -18.59
CA ALA A 89 -5.13 -12.08 -19.80
C ALA A 89 -5.83 -11.60 -21.10
N ASN A 90 -6.50 -10.45 -21.09
CA ASN A 90 -7.20 -9.93 -22.25
C ASN A 90 -6.43 -8.80 -22.95
N MET A 91 -6.66 -8.71 -24.23
CA MET A 91 -6.18 -7.66 -25.11
C MET A 91 -7.37 -6.96 -25.77
N LEU A 92 -7.45 -5.65 -25.63
CA LEU A 92 -8.29 -4.77 -26.43
C LEU A 92 -7.50 -4.41 -27.69
N SER A 93 -7.96 -4.89 -28.85
CA SER A 93 -7.38 -4.56 -30.16
C SER A 93 -8.29 -3.54 -30.86
N ILE A 94 -7.71 -2.55 -31.51
CA ILE A 94 -8.39 -1.45 -32.17
C ILE A 94 -7.79 -1.31 -33.57
N LYS A 95 -8.59 -1.44 -34.60
CA LYS A 95 -8.18 -1.30 -36.00
C LYS A 95 -8.22 0.16 -36.43
N ALA A 96 -7.46 0.47 -37.48
CA ALA A 96 -7.41 1.81 -38.07
C ALA A 96 -8.79 2.33 -38.54
N ASP A 97 -9.75 1.43 -38.85
CA ASP A 97 -11.13 1.75 -39.22
C ASP A 97 -12.07 1.94 -38.02
N GLY A 98 -11.57 1.84 -36.77
CA GLY A 98 -12.36 1.97 -35.55
C GLY A 98 -12.96 0.67 -35.05
N THR A 99 -12.91 -0.43 -35.80
CA THR A 99 -13.36 -1.73 -35.30
C THR A 99 -12.49 -2.19 -34.15
N HIS A 100 -13.10 -2.74 -33.10
CA HIS A 100 -12.40 -3.18 -31.92
C HIS A 100 -12.94 -4.50 -31.39
N ALA A 101 -12.08 -5.21 -30.63
CA ALA A 101 -12.44 -6.47 -29.97
C ALA A 101 -11.62 -6.65 -28.69
N ILE A 102 -12.26 -7.26 -27.69
CA ILE A 102 -11.58 -7.75 -26.50
C ILE A 102 -11.46 -9.27 -26.59
N THR A 103 -10.24 -9.77 -26.57
CA THR A 103 -9.97 -11.20 -26.75
C THR A 103 -8.90 -11.67 -25.76
N GLU A 104 -8.99 -12.92 -25.31
CA GLU A 104 -7.92 -13.54 -24.54
C GLU A 104 -6.67 -13.74 -25.42
N PHE A 105 -5.52 -13.23 -24.96
CA PHE A 105 -4.23 -13.49 -25.62
C PHE A 105 -3.45 -14.60 -24.92
N THR A 106 -3.80 -14.94 -23.69
CA THR A 106 -3.25 -16.06 -22.90
C THR A 106 -4.30 -16.57 -21.92
N THR A 107 -4.03 -17.66 -21.22
CA THR A 107 -4.95 -18.21 -20.23
C THR A 107 -4.99 -17.32 -18.98
N PRO A 108 -6.16 -16.88 -18.53
CA PRO A 108 -6.31 -16.17 -17.25
C PRO A 108 -5.86 -17.05 -16.10
N LEU A 109 -5.14 -16.46 -15.15
CA LEU A 109 -4.67 -17.11 -13.94
C LEU A 109 -5.44 -16.61 -12.71
N LYS A 110 -5.13 -17.16 -11.52
CA LYS A 110 -5.76 -16.71 -10.28
C LYS A 110 -5.56 -15.20 -10.11
N PRO A 111 -6.63 -14.39 -10.01
CA PRO A 111 -6.49 -12.95 -9.86
C PRO A 111 -5.71 -12.55 -8.60
N ALA A 112 -4.77 -11.62 -8.77
CA ALA A 112 -3.95 -11.08 -7.70
C ALA A 112 -3.65 -9.59 -7.95
N PRO A 113 -4.66 -8.70 -8.06
CA PRO A 113 -4.45 -7.28 -8.26
C PRO A 113 -3.68 -6.69 -7.09
N CYS A 114 -2.75 -5.80 -7.39
CA CYS A 114 -1.83 -5.22 -6.41
C CYS A 114 -2.58 -4.46 -5.30
N SER A 115 -2.43 -4.88 -4.04
CA SER A 115 -3.02 -4.20 -2.88
C SER A 115 -2.47 -2.79 -2.68
N PHE A 116 -1.23 -2.52 -3.07
CA PHE A 116 -0.65 -1.18 -2.99
C PHE A 116 -1.30 -0.16 -3.92
N GLU A 117 -1.89 -0.60 -5.04
CA GLU A 117 -2.73 0.27 -5.86
C GLU A 117 -3.92 0.79 -5.03
N LYS A 118 -4.56 -0.07 -4.25
CA LYS A 118 -5.68 0.29 -3.38
C LYS A 118 -5.26 1.16 -2.19
N ILE A 119 -4.19 0.78 -1.52
CA ILE A 119 -3.70 1.46 -0.31
C ILE A 119 -3.11 2.83 -0.65
N TYR A 120 -2.30 2.94 -1.71
CA TYR A 120 -1.41 4.08 -1.93
C TYR A 120 -1.52 4.74 -3.31
N PHE A 121 -1.30 3.99 -4.43
CA PHE A 121 -1.06 4.58 -5.75
C PHE A 121 -2.30 5.13 -6.42
N SER A 122 -3.40 4.38 -6.42
CA SER A 122 -4.64 4.81 -7.07
C SER A 122 -5.20 6.08 -6.43
N ARG A 123 -5.86 6.89 -7.24
CA ARG A 123 -6.49 8.13 -6.79
C ARG A 123 -7.60 7.84 -5.78
N GLY A 124 -7.55 8.53 -4.64
CA GLY A 124 -8.50 8.34 -3.54
C GLY A 124 -9.93 8.81 -3.81
N ASN A 125 -10.20 9.42 -4.96
CA ASN A 125 -11.52 9.80 -5.43
C ASN A 125 -12.15 8.80 -6.43
N ASP A 126 -11.49 7.65 -6.70
CA ASP A 126 -12.16 6.50 -7.30
C ASP A 126 -13.22 5.96 -6.33
N PRO A 127 -14.46 5.70 -6.75
CA PRO A 127 -15.56 5.29 -5.86
C PRO A 127 -15.26 4.02 -5.07
N ILE A 128 -14.56 3.05 -5.65
CA ILE A 128 -14.20 1.79 -4.99
C ILE A 128 -13.06 2.04 -4.02
N VAL A 129 -11.95 2.65 -4.49
CA VAL A 129 -10.77 2.95 -3.66
C VAL A 129 -11.13 3.84 -2.46
N TYR A 130 -12.06 4.79 -2.64
CA TYR A 130 -12.55 5.64 -1.56
C TYR A 130 -13.21 4.83 -0.45
N ARG A 131 -14.11 3.88 -0.81
CA ARG A 131 -14.77 2.99 0.17
C ARG A 131 -13.78 2.07 0.84
N GLU A 132 -12.88 1.45 0.08
CA GLU A 132 -11.85 0.53 0.58
C GLU A 132 -10.91 1.22 1.57
N ARG A 133 -10.42 2.43 1.27
CA ARG A 133 -9.58 3.20 2.20
C ARG A 133 -10.31 3.60 3.47
N LYS A 134 -11.60 3.95 3.36
CA LYS A 134 -12.42 4.18 4.56
C LYS A 134 -12.58 2.92 5.40
N ALA A 135 -12.81 1.77 4.76
CA ALA A 135 -12.90 0.48 5.45
C ALA A 135 -11.59 0.14 6.17
N LEU A 136 -10.44 0.30 5.51
CA LEU A 136 -9.11 0.13 6.12
C LEU A 136 -8.92 1.02 7.37
N GLY A 137 -9.35 2.28 7.30
CA GLY A 137 -9.30 3.17 8.45
C GLY A 137 -10.21 2.73 9.58
N ALA A 138 -11.46 2.35 9.28
CA ALA A 138 -12.42 1.86 10.27
C ALA A 138 -11.97 0.58 10.95
N ALA A 139 -11.32 -0.32 10.23
CA ALA A 139 -10.80 -1.59 10.73
C ALA A 139 -9.70 -1.43 11.79
N LEU A 140 -8.99 -0.30 11.83
CA LEU A 140 -8.01 0.02 12.89
C LEU A 140 -8.65 0.40 14.23
N THR A 141 -9.97 0.58 14.30
CA THR A 141 -10.66 1.06 15.52
C THR A 141 -10.32 0.29 16.78
N PRO A 142 -10.34 -1.06 16.82
CA PRO A 142 -10.04 -1.81 18.05
C PRO A 142 -8.63 -1.52 18.57
N GLN A 143 -7.63 -1.59 17.71
CA GLN A 143 -6.22 -1.36 18.06
C GLN A 143 -5.97 0.08 18.54
N ILE A 144 -6.63 1.07 17.93
CA ILE A 144 -6.53 2.47 18.37
C ILE A 144 -7.20 2.64 19.73
N VAL A 145 -8.38 2.06 19.95
CA VAL A 145 -9.07 2.10 21.25
C VAL A 145 -8.19 1.54 22.37
N ASP A 146 -7.55 0.41 22.13
CA ASP A 146 -6.63 -0.22 23.09
C ASP A 146 -5.43 0.68 23.41
N SER A 147 -4.87 1.32 22.40
CA SER A 147 -3.71 2.23 22.55
C SER A 147 -4.03 3.52 23.31
N LEU A 148 -5.31 3.92 23.38
CA LEU A 148 -5.75 5.12 24.10
C LEU A 148 -5.82 4.92 25.62
N GLU A 149 -5.77 3.70 26.13
CA GLU A 149 -5.74 3.39 27.58
C GLU A 149 -6.86 4.14 28.35
N ASP A 150 -8.10 4.10 27.85
CA ASP A 150 -9.28 4.82 28.32
C ASP A 150 -9.21 6.36 28.29
N ARG A 151 -8.18 6.94 27.67
CA ARG A 151 -8.01 8.39 27.55
C ARG A 151 -8.76 9.01 26.36
N PHE A 152 -9.99 8.59 26.14
CA PHE A 152 -10.79 9.02 24.99
C PHE A 152 -10.92 10.55 24.87
N ASP A 153 -11.23 11.21 25.99
CA ASP A 153 -11.42 12.68 26.02
C ASP A 153 -10.11 13.46 25.91
N LYS A 154 -8.97 12.79 26.10
CA LYS A 154 -7.62 13.32 26.01
C LYS A 154 -6.90 12.69 24.84
N SER A 155 -7.57 12.63 23.69
CA SER A 155 -6.98 12.14 22.44
C SER A 155 -7.33 13.04 21.27
N ALA A 156 -6.39 13.17 20.33
CA ALA A 156 -6.56 13.83 19.05
C ALA A 156 -6.17 12.88 17.93
N ILE A 157 -7.04 12.77 16.94
CA ILE A 157 -6.84 11.89 15.78
C ILE A 157 -6.46 12.77 14.59
N THR A 158 -5.38 12.45 13.92
CA THR A 158 -4.89 13.16 12.74
C THR A 158 -4.41 12.17 11.68
N TYR A 159 -3.88 12.68 10.58
CA TYR A 159 -3.28 11.88 9.52
C TYR A 159 -2.03 12.55 8.94
N ILE A 160 -1.19 11.76 8.30
CA ILE A 160 -0.05 12.25 7.54
C ILE A 160 -0.52 12.55 6.11
N PRO A 161 -0.45 13.81 5.65
CA PRO A 161 -0.91 14.17 4.32
C PRO A 161 -0.05 13.50 3.22
N ASN A 162 -0.66 13.05 2.06
CA ASN A 162 -2.07 13.29 1.72
C ASN A 162 -2.88 11.98 1.66
N THR A 163 -2.26 10.85 1.34
CA THR A 163 -2.93 9.57 0.99
C THR A 163 -3.77 9.00 2.13
N ALA A 164 -3.30 9.15 3.37
CA ALA A 164 -3.99 8.64 4.57
C ALA A 164 -5.30 9.39 4.91
N GLU A 165 -5.63 10.51 4.24
CA GLU A 165 -6.79 11.34 4.57
C GLU A 165 -8.12 10.57 4.48
N THR A 166 -8.31 9.78 3.42
CA THR A 166 -9.55 9.00 3.24
C THR A 166 -9.71 7.94 4.34
N ALA A 167 -8.64 7.26 4.70
CA ALA A 167 -8.64 6.27 5.78
C ALA A 167 -8.88 6.94 7.15
N TYR A 168 -8.38 8.14 7.36
CA TYR A 168 -8.66 8.92 8.56
C TYR A 168 -10.15 9.19 8.74
N TYR A 169 -10.90 9.54 7.68
CA TYR A 169 -12.35 9.67 7.78
C TYR A 169 -13.02 8.35 8.17
N GLY A 170 -12.54 7.22 7.62
CA GLY A 170 -13.00 5.89 8.00
C GLY A 170 -12.75 5.57 9.47
N LEU A 171 -11.55 5.86 9.99
CA LEU A 171 -11.24 5.69 11.42
C LEU A 171 -12.15 6.54 12.29
N LEU A 172 -12.37 7.81 11.95
CA LEU A 172 -13.30 8.67 12.72
C LEU A 172 -14.72 8.10 12.75
N GLU A 173 -15.19 7.51 11.65
CA GLU A 173 -16.51 6.84 11.61
C GLU A 173 -16.51 5.59 12.50
N GLY A 174 -15.48 4.74 12.42
CA GLY A 174 -15.32 3.57 13.27
C GLY A 174 -15.31 3.92 14.77
N LEU A 175 -14.54 4.93 15.16
CA LEU A 175 -14.48 5.43 16.53
C LEU A 175 -15.83 6.00 16.99
N ARG A 176 -16.59 6.69 16.13
CA ARG A 176 -17.95 7.16 16.44
C ARG A 176 -18.93 6.01 16.65
N VAL A 177 -18.82 4.94 15.85
CA VAL A 177 -19.63 3.72 16.03
C VAL A 177 -19.27 3.04 17.36
N TYR A 178 -17.97 2.88 17.65
CA TYR A 178 -17.50 2.34 18.92
C TYR A 178 -18.03 3.14 20.10
N ARG A 179 -17.91 4.47 20.09
CA ARG A 179 -18.45 5.34 21.14
C ARG A 179 -19.94 5.16 21.35
N ARG A 180 -20.73 5.16 20.28
CA ARG A 180 -22.19 4.96 20.37
C ARG A 180 -22.54 3.63 21.05
N LYS A 181 -21.88 2.55 20.68
CA LYS A 181 -22.11 1.23 21.33
C LYS A 181 -21.74 1.25 22.82
N ARG A 182 -20.60 1.85 23.17
CA ARG A 182 -20.15 1.96 24.57
C ARG A 182 -21.11 2.80 25.41
N VAL A 183 -21.47 4.00 24.94
CA VAL A 183 -22.41 4.91 25.62
C VAL A 183 -23.78 4.25 25.76
N HIS A 184 -24.30 3.63 24.73
CA HIS A 184 -25.57 2.91 24.77
C HIS A 184 -25.57 1.82 25.86
N ALA A 185 -24.51 1.01 25.93
CA ALA A 185 -24.39 -0.02 26.97
C ALA A 185 -24.36 0.59 28.38
N GLN A 186 -23.58 1.67 28.58
CA GLN A 186 -23.50 2.38 29.87
C GLN A 186 -24.84 2.97 30.32
N LEU A 187 -25.57 3.61 29.41
CA LEU A 187 -26.89 4.18 29.73
C LEU A 187 -27.94 3.12 30.03
N LEU A 188 -27.92 1.98 29.30
CA LEU A 188 -28.82 0.86 29.58
C LEU A 188 -28.55 0.22 30.97
N GLU A 189 -27.27 0.10 31.32
CA GLU A 189 -26.87 -0.42 32.64
C GLU A 189 -27.32 0.53 33.74
N ALA A 190 -27.05 1.85 33.59
CA ALA A 190 -27.50 2.86 34.54
C ALA A 190 -29.04 2.89 34.71
N LEU A 191 -29.78 2.77 33.61
CA LEU A 191 -31.25 2.68 33.64
C LEU A 191 -31.72 1.47 34.40
N ARG A 192 -31.14 0.28 34.18
CA ARG A 192 -31.48 -0.95 34.87
C ARG A 192 -31.20 -0.87 36.38
N ASN A 193 -30.12 -0.19 36.75
CA ASN A 193 -29.68 -0.03 38.13
C ASN A 193 -30.37 1.17 38.83
N GLY A 194 -31.21 1.94 38.14
CA GLY A 194 -31.85 3.15 38.67
C GLY A 194 -30.88 4.30 38.99
N THR A 195 -29.71 4.31 38.38
CA THR A 195 -28.64 5.31 38.61
C THR A 195 -28.51 6.32 37.47
N LEU A 196 -29.38 6.26 36.46
CA LEU A 196 -29.36 7.20 35.33
C LEU A 196 -29.80 8.59 35.82
N ASP A 197 -28.95 9.58 35.63
CA ASP A 197 -29.20 10.97 35.95
C ASP A 197 -28.96 11.91 34.75
N GLU A 198 -29.30 13.20 34.91
CA GLU A 198 -29.15 14.24 33.89
C GLU A 198 -27.67 14.44 33.51
N ASN A 199 -26.74 14.38 34.46
CA ASN A 199 -25.31 14.55 34.21
C ASN A 199 -24.75 13.43 33.32
N MET A 200 -25.24 12.19 33.52
CA MET A 200 -24.87 11.05 32.65
C MET A 200 -25.39 11.25 31.24
N LEU A 201 -26.63 11.74 31.08
CA LEU A 201 -27.21 12.03 29.77
C LEU A 201 -26.46 13.16 29.06
N ASP A 202 -26.20 14.24 29.76
CA ASP A 202 -25.46 15.39 29.24
C ASP A 202 -24.03 14.98 28.82
N SER A 203 -23.33 14.23 29.65
CA SER A 203 -22.02 13.69 29.32
C SER A 203 -22.06 12.79 28.08
N ALA A 204 -23.10 11.97 27.93
CA ALA A 204 -23.29 11.10 26.78
C ALA A 204 -23.53 11.87 25.48
N ILE A 205 -24.31 12.97 25.55
CA ILE A 205 -24.74 13.76 24.40
C ILE A 205 -23.70 14.81 24.03
N LEU A 206 -23.16 15.54 25.01
CA LEU A 206 -22.33 16.72 24.78
C LEU A 206 -20.84 16.40 24.59
N LYS A 207 -20.36 15.23 25.02
CA LYS A 207 -18.98 14.84 24.80
C LYS A 207 -18.62 14.72 23.31
N ARG A 208 -17.65 15.53 22.87
CA ARG A 208 -17.15 15.55 21.48
C ARG A 208 -15.97 14.64 21.30
N TRP A 209 -16.20 13.32 21.21
CA TRP A 209 -15.19 12.35 20.84
C TRP A 209 -15.71 11.46 19.70
N PRO A 210 -14.89 11.05 18.75
CA PRO A 210 -13.45 11.35 18.56
C PRO A 210 -13.20 12.81 18.12
N ARG A 211 -12.09 13.39 18.63
CA ARG A 211 -11.61 14.70 18.22
C ARG A 211 -10.67 14.53 17.03
N GLY A 212 -11.15 14.89 15.85
CA GLY A 212 -10.37 14.91 14.63
C GLY A 212 -9.73 16.27 14.39
N GLU A 213 -8.42 16.31 14.18
CA GLU A 213 -7.66 17.54 13.97
C GLU A 213 -6.72 17.42 12.78
N LYS A 214 -6.56 18.47 12.01
CA LYS A 214 -5.51 18.53 10.98
C LYS A 214 -4.27 19.16 11.60
N ILE A 215 -3.32 18.31 12.00
CA ILE A 215 -2.10 18.74 12.69
C ILE A 215 -0.97 19.00 11.71
N ALA A 216 -0.71 18.09 10.79
CA ALA A 216 0.35 18.22 9.79
C ALA A 216 -0.20 18.78 8.47
N HIS A 217 0.41 19.83 7.96
CA HIS A 217 0.12 20.42 6.65
C HIS A 217 1.33 20.28 5.75
N LYS A 218 1.15 19.61 4.61
CA LYS A 218 2.22 19.50 3.62
C LYS A 218 2.27 20.75 2.76
N ASP A 219 3.42 21.45 2.74
CA ASP A 219 3.60 22.58 1.83
C ASP A 219 3.70 22.08 0.37
N ILE A 220 2.66 22.40 -0.41
CA ILE A 220 2.51 22.02 -1.81
C ILE A 220 3.56 22.71 -2.70
N LYS A 221 4.14 23.84 -2.27
CA LYS A 221 5.11 24.61 -3.02
C LYS A 221 6.52 24.01 -2.98
N MET A 222 6.83 23.22 -1.98
CA MET A 222 8.12 22.56 -1.86
C MET A 222 8.13 21.19 -2.57
N ARG A 223 8.72 21.14 -3.77
CA ARG A 223 8.91 19.91 -4.55
C ARG A 223 10.29 19.30 -4.21
N THR A 224 10.32 18.30 -3.34
CA THR A 224 11.55 17.70 -2.81
C THR A 224 12.34 16.81 -3.78
N PHE A 225 11.79 16.49 -4.97
CA PHE A 225 12.45 15.62 -5.95
C PHE A 225 13.44 16.30 -6.89
N ILE A 226 13.60 17.62 -6.77
CA ILE A 226 14.55 18.41 -7.63
C ILE A 226 15.91 18.59 -6.94
N THR A 227 16.10 18.17 -5.68
CA THR A 227 17.28 18.46 -4.88
C THR A 227 18.15 17.24 -4.60
N GLN A 228 19.47 17.42 -4.59
CA GLN A 228 20.48 16.38 -4.29
C GLN A 228 20.31 15.82 -2.86
N GLU A 229 20.70 14.56 -2.66
CA GLU A 229 20.44 13.73 -1.47
C GLU A 229 20.86 14.34 -0.12
N LYS A 230 21.94 15.14 -0.08
CA LYS A 230 22.42 15.81 1.15
C LYS A 230 21.54 16.97 1.62
N SER A 231 20.85 17.66 0.71
CA SER A 231 19.90 18.73 1.05
C SER A 231 18.51 18.22 1.33
N ARG A 232 18.18 16.99 0.94
CA ARG A 232 16.89 16.34 1.21
C ARG A 232 16.56 16.21 2.70
N ALA A 233 17.54 15.85 3.54
CA ALA A 233 17.32 15.65 4.97
C ALA A 233 16.99 16.96 5.72
N GLN A 234 17.53 18.09 5.29
CA GLN A 234 17.19 19.42 5.84
C GLN A 234 15.88 19.96 5.27
N LEU A 235 15.61 19.74 3.99
CA LEU A 235 14.36 20.16 3.35
C LEU A 235 13.13 19.40 3.88
N VAL A 236 13.27 18.13 4.24
CA VAL A 236 12.15 17.32 4.77
C VAL A 236 11.63 17.88 6.10
N SER A 237 12.47 18.54 6.91
CA SER A 237 12.03 19.21 8.15
C SER A 237 11.17 20.46 7.90
N HIS A 238 11.14 20.99 6.67
CA HIS A 238 10.35 22.17 6.27
C HIS A 238 9.17 21.83 5.34
N VAL A 239 8.97 20.55 5.03
CA VAL A 239 7.86 20.11 4.15
C VAL A 239 6.51 20.11 4.87
N TYR A 240 6.54 20.03 6.20
CA TYR A 240 5.31 20.00 7.01
C TYR A 240 5.26 21.17 7.98
N ASP A 241 4.16 21.93 7.91
CA ASP A 241 3.76 22.90 8.93
C ASP A 241 2.86 22.25 9.97
N LEU A 242 2.75 22.86 11.16
CA LEU A 242 1.94 22.35 12.27
C LEU A 242 0.84 23.31 12.66
N THR A 243 -0.32 22.75 13.01
CA THR A 243 -1.34 23.49 13.76
C THR A 243 -0.98 23.47 15.25
N TYR A 244 -0.43 24.57 15.74
CA TYR A 244 -0.07 24.70 17.16
C TYR A 244 -1.32 24.93 18.03
N GLY A 245 -1.29 24.43 19.28
CA GLY A 245 -2.38 24.58 20.25
C GLY A 245 -3.56 23.63 20.09
N ALA A 246 -3.58 22.83 19.04
CA ALA A 246 -4.63 21.82 18.83
C ALA A 246 -4.41 20.55 19.66
N VAL A 247 -3.19 20.30 20.14
CA VAL A 247 -2.80 19.16 20.98
C VAL A 247 -2.09 19.67 22.20
N GLY A 248 -2.42 19.14 23.38
CA GLY A 248 -1.83 19.51 24.66
C GLY A 248 -1.04 18.39 25.31
N PRO A 249 -0.35 18.68 26.43
CA PRO A 249 0.55 17.72 27.11
C PRO A 249 -0.17 16.52 27.76
N GLU A 250 -1.48 16.59 27.88
CA GLU A 250 -2.31 15.48 28.38
C GLU A 250 -2.87 14.60 27.26
N ASP A 251 -2.76 15.04 26.01
CA ASP A 251 -3.37 14.36 24.88
C ASP A 251 -2.53 13.18 24.37
N VAL A 252 -3.20 12.10 23.99
CA VAL A 252 -2.65 11.05 23.11
C VAL A 252 -2.89 11.49 21.67
N LEU A 253 -1.81 11.69 20.91
CA LEU A 253 -1.90 12.06 19.50
C LEU A 253 -1.81 10.80 18.63
N VAL A 254 -2.90 10.47 17.94
CA VAL A 254 -2.97 9.36 16.97
C VAL A 254 -2.83 9.94 15.57
N ALA A 255 -1.81 9.52 14.83
CA ALA A 255 -1.60 9.93 13.45
C ALA A 255 -1.63 8.72 12.50
N LEU A 256 -2.56 8.73 11.54
CA LEU A 256 -2.64 7.72 10.49
C LEU A 256 -1.62 7.99 9.40
N ASP A 257 -0.99 6.93 8.92
CA ASP A 257 -0.21 6.89 7.68
C ASP A 257 -0.76 5.79 6.76
N ASP A 258 -0.53 5.91 5.46
CA ASP A 258 -0.96 4.88 4.51
C ASP A 258 -0.11 3.62 4.62
N SER A 259 1.20 3.78 4.76
CA SER A 259 2.15 2.66 4.89
C SER A 259 3.49 3.10 5.48
N ILE A 260 4.15 2.19 6.20
CA ILE A 260 5.47 2.41 6.76
C ILE A 260 6.44 1.40 6.15
N VAL A 261 7.21 1.84 5.15
CA VAL A 261 8.16 0.98 4.42
C VAL A 261 9.54 1.00 5.08
N ARG A 262 10.21 2.15 5.05
CA ARG A 262 11.61 2.32 5.49
C ARG A 262 11.77 2.87 6.91
N GLY A 263 10.74 3.46 7.45
CA GLY A 263 10.77 4.12 8.77
C GLY A 263 11.61 5.39 8.85
N THR A 264 12.41 5.72 7.83
CA THR A 264 13.32 6.87 7.86
C THR A 264 12.59 8.21 7.89
N THR A 265 11.53 8.36 7.10
CA THR A 265 10.68 9.58 7.10
C THR A 265 9.98 9.73 8.43
N LEU A 266 9.45 8.62 8.98
CA LEU A 266 8.81 8.58 10.29
C LEU A 266 9.78 9.07 11.37
N ARG A 267 10.98 8.47 11.46
CA ARG A 267 11.99 8.79 12.47
C ARG A 267 12.57 10.20 12.33
N ARG A 268 12.95 10.60 11.10
CA ARG A 268 13.70 11.85 10.86
C ARG A 268 12.81 13.09 10.83
N SER A 269 11.55 12.93 10.46
CA SER A 269 10.66 14.06 10.21
C SER A 269 9.37 13.99 11.02
N ILE A 270 8.52 13.00 10.77
CA ILE A 270 7.15 12.98 11.27
C ILE A 270 7.12 12.98 12.80
N LEU A 271 7.84 12.07 13.46
CA LEU A 271 7.86 11.99 14.93
C LEU A 271 8.46 13.26 15.58
N ARG A 272 9.47 13.84 14.96
CA ARG A 272 10.05 15.10 15.47
C ARG A 272 9.09 16.28 15.32
N ILE A 273 8.36 16.35 14.20
CA ILE A 273 7.39 17.40 13.96
C ILE A 273 6.20 17.24 14.90
N LEU A 274 5.60 16.07 14.98
CA LEU A 274 4.50 15.79 15.89
C LEU A 274 4.88 16.00 17.36
N GLY A 275 6.13 15.63 17.74
CA GLY A 275 6.66 15.86 19.09
C GLY A 275 6.69 17.34 19.52
N ARG A 276 6.76 18.28 18.55
CA ARG A 276 6.71 19.75 18.87
C ARG A 276 5.35 20.19 19.43
N THR A 277 4.28 19.43 19.23
CA THR A 277 3.00 19.70 19.88
C THR A 277 2.96 19.28 21.34
N ASN A 278 4.04 18.66 21.83
CA ASN A 278 4.24 18.22 23.22
C ASN A 278 3.08 17.31 23.73
N PRO A 279 2.73 16.23 23.01
CA PRO A 279 1.67 15.32 23.45
C PRO A 279 2.19 14.40 24.55
N ARG A 280 1.27 13.81 25.33
CA ARG A 280 1.58 12.76 26.30
C ARG A 280 2.17 11.49 25.65
N LYS A 281 1.65 11.10 24.48
CA LYS A 281 2.04 9.92 23.71
C LYS A 281 1.73 10.15 22.23
N ILE A 282 2.54 9.62 21.35
CA ILE A 282 2.27 9.60 19.90
C ILE A 282 2.01 8.15 19.49
N VAL A 283 0.88 7.92 18.83
CA VAL A 283 0.53 6.64 18.18
C VAL A 283 0.55 6.85 16.68
N ILE A 284 1.38 6.11 15.97
CA ILE A 284 1.38 6.08 14.50
C ILE A 284 0.67 4.80 14.06
N ALA A 285 -0.37 4.94 13.27
CA ALA A 285 -1.13 3.80 12.77
C ALA A 285 -1.04 3.70 11.24
N SER A 286 -0.52 2.58 10.75
CA SER A 286 -0.44 2.28 9.32
C SER A 286 -1.70 1.58 8.84
N THR A 287 -2.32 2.06 7.75
CA THR A 287 -3.45 1.37 7.12
C THR A 287 -3.04 0.16 6.29
N ALA A 288 -1.75 -0.02 6.03
CA ALA A 288 -1.16 -1.23 5.48
C ALA A 288 -0.62 -2.14 6.58
N PRO A 289 -0.63 -3.47 6.40
CA PRO A 289 0.14 -4.40 7.22
C PRO A 289 1.66 -4.13 7.14
N GLN A 290 2.44 -4.81 7.96
CA GLN A 290 3.91 -4.74 7.92
C GLN A 290 4.44 -5.19 6.56
N ILE A 291 5.14 -4.31 5.84
CA ILE A 291 5.77 -4.64 4.56
C ILE A 291 7.03 -5.44 4.82
N ARG A 292 6.95 -6.74 4.54
CA ARG A 292 7.97 -7.75 4.88
C ARG A 292 8.80 -8.18 3.67
N TYR A 293 8.20 -8.14 2.47
CA TYR A 293 8.78 -8.71 1.26
C TYR A 293 8.84 -7.71 0.11
N PRO A 294 9.89 -7.81 -0.75
CA PRO A 294 10.10 -6.86 -1.84
C PRO A 294 9.04 -6.99 -2.94
N ASP A 295 8.87 -5.91 -3.70
CA ASP A 295 8.12 -5.91 -4.96
C ASP A 295 9.02 -6.23 -6.15
N CYS A 296 8.43 -6.86 -7.17
CA CYS A 296 9.05 -7.09 -8.48
C CYS A 296 8.13 -6.73 -9.66
N TYR A 297 6.99 -6.06 -9.38
CA TYR A 297 5.96 -5.77 -10.36
C TYR A 297 5.84 -4.25 -10.68
N GLY A 298 6.94 -3.52 -10.50
CA GLY A 298 7.06 -2.13 -10.93
C GLY A 298 7.02 -1.08 -9.82
N ILE A 299 6.90 -1.48 -8.56
CA ILE A 299 7.03 -0.57 -7.42
C ILE A 299 8.48 -0.59 -6.91
N ASP A 300 9.06 0.58 -6.65
CA ASP A 300 10.44 0.70 -6.16
C ASP A 300 10.59 0.29 -4.69
N MET A 301 10.27 -0.96 -4.39
CA MET A 301 10.42 -1.61 -3.09
C MET A 301 11.17 -2.94 -3.25
N SER A 302 12.40 -2.91 -3.78
CA SER A 302 13.16 -4.11 -4.14
C SER A 302 14.32 -4.43 -3.20
N GLU A 303 14.75 -3.48 -2.37
CA GLU A 303 15.87 -3.67 -1.44
C GLU A 303 15.35 -4.04 -0.04
N LEU A 304 15.39 -5.34 0.26
CA LEU A 304 14.87 -5.92 1.50
C LEU A 304 15.47 -5.28 2.77
N GLY A 305 16.78 -4.98 2.75
CA GLY A 305 17.47 -4.34 3.88
C GLY A 305 16.97 -2.94 4.25
N ASN A 306 16.21 -2.29 3.37
CA ASN A 306 15.63 -0.98 3.60
C ASN A 306 14.26 -1.06 4.32
N PHE A 307 13.65 -2.24 4.43
CA PHE A 307 12.35 -2.40 5.09
C PHE A 307 12.51 -2.42 6.60
N ILE A 308 11.76 -1.55 7.28
CA ILE A 308 11.83 -1.44 8.73
C ILE A 308 11.36 -2.73 9.42
N ALA A 309 10.36 -3.43 8.85
CA ALA A 309 9.90 -4.71 9.37
C ALA A 309 10.96 -5.81 9.25
N PHE A 310 11.73 -5.82 8.15
CA PHE A 310 12.86 -6.74 8.00
C PHE A 310 14.01 -6.41 8.97
N GLN A 311 14.34 -5.13 9.12
CA GLN A 311 15.35 -4.69 10.10
C GLN A 311 14.97 -5.07 11.53
N ALA A 312 13.68 -4.93 11.89
CA ALA A 312 13.13 -5.34 13.17
C ALA A 312 13.23 -6.85 13.38
N ALA A 313 12.84 -7.65 12.39
CA ALA A 313 12.93 -9.10 12.46
C ALA A 313 14.39 -9.57 12.64
N VAL A 314 15.33 -9.02 11.87
CA VAL A 314 16.76 -9.33 12.01
C VAL A 314 17.28 -8.92 13.40
N SER A 315 16.84 -7.78 13.93
CA SER A 315 17.20 -7.34 15.28
C SER A 315 16.71 -8.32 16.34
N LEU A 316 15.45 -8.75 16.27
CA LEU A 316 14.86 -9.72 17.21
C LEU A 316 15.56 -11.09 17.13
N ILE A 317 15.84 -11.62 15.93
CA ILE A 317 16.59 -12.85 15.74
C ILE A 317 17.95 -12.80 16.46
N LYS A 318 18.67 -11.68 16.34
CA LYS A 318 19.95 -11.47 17.03
C LYS A 318 19.79 -11.38 18.55
N GLN A 319 18.76 -10.67 19.03
CA GLN A 319 18.45 -10.56 20.46
C GLN A 319 18.08 -11.91 21.09
N HIS A 320 17.39 -12.77 20.34
CA HIS A 320 17.04 -14.13 20.77
C HIS A 320 18.21 -15.12 20.66
N GLY A 321 19.41 -14.68 20.25
CA GLY A 321 20.58 -15.55 20.09
C GLY A 321 20.53 -16.49 18.89
N GLN A 322 19.59 -16.26 17.95
CA GLN A 322 19.33 -17.11 16.79
C GLN A 322 20.03 -16.62 15.50
N ALA A 323 21.13 -15.88 15.63
CA ALA A 323 21.84 -15.30 14.47
C ALA A 323 22.21 -16.30 13.37
N ARG A 324 22.39 -17.59 13.73
CA ARG A 324 22.65 -18.68 12.79
C ARG A 324 21.52 -18.88 11.74
N LEU A 325 20.27 -18.58 12.09
CA LEU A 325 19.14 -18.62 11.18
C LEU A 325 19.36 -17.77 9.93
N LEU A 326 20.03 -16.62 10.06
CA LEU A 326 20.31 -15.74 8.91
C LEU A 326 21.23 -16.42 7.88
N GLU A 327 22.21 -17.19 8.34
CA GLU A 327 23.10 -17.96 7.46
C GLU A 327 22.37 -19.18 6.83
N GLU A 328 21.52 -19.84 7.61
CA GLU A 328 20.71 -20.97 7.14
C GLU A 328 19.74 -20.52 6.02
N VAL A 329 19.07 -19.41 6.19
CA VAL A 329 18.20 -18.81 5.15
C VAL A 329 19.00 -18.40 3.91
N TYR A 330 20.22 -17.86 4.08
CA TYR A 330 21.09 -17.55 2.95
C TYR A 330 21.43 -18.81 2.11
N LYS A 331 21.79 -19.90 2.78
CA LYS A 331 22.07 -21.19 2.10
C LYS A 331 20.84 -21.72 1.41
N ALA A 332 19.68 -21.69 2.08
CA ALA A 332 18.41 -22.11 1.50
C ALA A 332 18.03 -21.29 0.26
N CYS A 333 18.18 -19.96 0.29
CA CYS A 333 17.95 -19.08 -0.87
C CYS A 333 18.87 -19.45 -2.05
N ARG A 334 20.13 -19.74 -1.77
CA ARG A 334 21.10 -20.15 -2.80
C ARG A 334 20.76 -21.49 -3.45
N GLU A 335 20.35 -22.48 -2.65
CA GLU A 335 19.89 -23.78 -3.13
C GLU A 335 18.58 -23.65 -3.92
N GLU A 336 17.68 -22.80 -3.48
CA GLU A 336 16.40 -22.57 -4.14
C GLU A 336 16.57 -21.94 -5.53
N LEU A 337 17.51 -21.04 -5.69
CA LEU A 337 17.81 -20.40 -6.98
C LEU A 337 18.44 -21.37 -8.00
N ALA A 338 19.00 -22.49 -7.57
CA ALA A 338 19.49 -23.54 -8.47
C ALA A 338 18.36 -24.40 -9.09
N LYS A 339 17.13 -24.32 -8.55
CA LYS A 339 15.96 -25.04 -9.08
C LYS A 339 15.36 -24.34 -10.31
N PRO A 340 14.58 -25.07 -11.13
CA PRO A 340 13.73 -24.45 -12.15
C PRO A 340 12.88 -23.33 -11.55
N LYS A 341 12.64 -22.28 -12.33
CA LYS A 341 11.99 -21.05 -11.85
C LYS A 341 10.60 -21.32 -11.24
N GLU A 342 9.85 -22.23 -11.84
CA GLU A 342 8.49 -22.61 -11.46
C GLU A 342 8.42 -23.40 -10.14
N GLU A 343 9.53 -24.00 -9.71
CA GLU A 343 9.62 -24.78 -8.47
C GLU A 343 10.13 -23.99 -7.28
N ARG A 344 10.57 -22.74 -7.51
CA ARG A 344 11.16 -21.88 -6.47
C ARG A 344 10.13 -21.45 -5.43
N ARG A 345 10.59 -21.37 -4.18
CA ARG A 345 9.81 -20.96 -3.02
C ARG A 345 10.47 -19.78 -2.32
N ASN A 346 9.71 -19.08 -1.49
CA ASN A 346 10.21 -17.98 -0.66
C ASN A 346 10.86 -18.52 0.63
N CYS A 347 12.18 -18.63 0.64
CA CYS A 347 12.94 -19.05 1.82
C CYS A 347 13.01 -17.97 2.89
N VAL A 348 12.75 -16.70 2.54
CA VAL A 348 12.83 -15.56 3.46
C VAL A 348 11.69 -15.57 4.48
N LYS A 349 10.62 -16.34 4.23
CA LYS A 349 9.54 -16.53 5.22
C LYS A 349 10.07 -17.01 6.58
N ALA A 350 11.09 -17.85 6.59
CA ALA A 350 11.71 -18.38 7.81
C ALA A 350 12.23 -17.26 8.76
N ILE A 351 12.54 -16.07 8.24
CA ILE A 351 12.93 -14.91 9.05
C ILE A 351 11.80 -14.45 9.98
N TYR A 352 10.56 -14.71 9.62
CA TYR A 352 9.38 -14.23 10.37
C TYR A 352 8.64 -15.33 11.14
N GLU A 353 8.90 -16.63 10.86
CA GLU A 353 8.14 -17.76 11.40
C GLU A 353 8.15 -17.86 12.94
N GLY A 354 9.23 -17.44 13.58
CA GLY A 354 9.33 -17.45 15.05
C GLY A 354 8.95 -16.13 15.74
N LEU A 355 8.40 -15.16 15.00
CA LEU A 355 8.13 -13.81 15.49
C LEU A 355 6.65 -13.47 15.30
N THR A 356 6.04 -12.92 16.36
CA THR A 356 4.69 -12.39 16.28
C THR A 356 4.67 -10.98 15.66
N GLU A 357 3.55 -10.59 15.05
CA GLU A 357 3.38 -9.23 14.53
C GLU A 357 3.54 -8.16 15.61
N ALA A 358 3.08 -8.45 16.82
CA ALA A 358 3.22 -7.56 17.97
C ALA A 358 4.68 -7.37 18.40
N GLU A 359 5.51 -8.41 18.36
CA GLU A 359 6.95 -8.30 18.64
C GLU A 359 7.65 -7.45 17.60
N ILE A 360 7.37 -7.69 16.32
CA ILE A 360 7.93 -6.92 15.22
C ILE A 360 7.49 -5.45 15.33
N SER A 361 6.21 -5.15 15.61
CA SER A 361 5.71 -3.78 15.77
C SER A 361 6.38 -3.05 16.95
N ARG A 362 6.60 -3.74 18.08
CA ARG A 362 7.34 -3.17 19.23
C ARG A 362 8.79 -2.86 18.86
N GLU A 363 9.45 -3.76 18.15
CA GLU A 363 10.83 -3.53 17.71
C GLU A 363 10.93 -2.42 16.67
N ILE A 364 9.97 -2.34 15.73
CA ILE A 364 9.85 -1.20 14.80
C ILE A 364 9.71 0.10 15.60
N THR A 365 8.81 0.14 16.58
CA THR A 365 8.63 1.30 17.46
C THR A 365 9.97 1.73 18.08
N ARG A 366 10.73 0.78 18.63
CA ARG A 366 12.07 1.05 19.20
C ARG A 366 13.04 1.64 18.16
N LEU A 367 13.06 1.08 16.95
CA LEU A 367 13.96 1.48 15.87
C LEU A 367 13.62 2.86 15.28
N VAL A 368 12.34 3.22 15.18
CA VAL A 368 11.92 4.50 14.61
C VAL A 368 11.85 5.62 15.63
N THR A 369 11.76 5.32 16.93
CA THR A 369 11.73 6.35 17.97
C THR A 369 13.06 7.08 18.02
N PRO A 370 13.09 8.42 17.86
CA PRO A 370 14.29 9.21 18.00
C PRO A 370 14.84 9.13 19.44
N HIS A 371 16.16 9.16 19.60
CA HIS A 371 16.79 9.17 20.93
C HIS A 371 16.42 10.40 21.77
N ASP A 372 16.08 11.49 21.10
CA ASP A 372 15.66 12.77 21.67
C ASP A 372 14.13 12.92 21.72
N ALA A 373 13.37 11.82 21.59
CA ALA A 373 11.91 11.83 21.69
C ALA A 373 11.46 12.30 23.07
N GLN A 374 10.54 13.26 23.09
CA GLN A 374 10.06 13.90 24.32
C GLN A 374 8.88 13.16 24.97
N CYS A 375 8.28 12.21 24.25
CA CYS A 375 7.17 11.42 24.73
C CYS A 375 7.25 9.97 24.20
N PRO A 376 6.55 9.01 24.84
CA PRO A 376 6.41 7.65 24.33
C PRO A 376 5.82 7.62 22.92
N VAL A 377 6.32 6.70 22.11
CA VAL A 377 5.84 6.42 20.74
C VAL A 377 5.34 4.99 20.69
N GLU A 378 4.27 4.76 19.94
CA GLU A 378 3.76 3.43 19.60
C GLU A 378 3.47 3.38 18.10
N VAL A 379 3.80 2.25 17.46
CA VAL A 379 3.48 2.02 16.04
C VAL A 379 2.56 0.83 15.91
N ILE A 380 1.40 1.07 15.29
CA ILE A 380 0.34 0.08 15.04
C ILE A 380 0.26 -0.18 13.54
N TYR A 381 0.06 -1.42 13.15
CA TYR A 381 -0.15 -1.83 11.78
C TYR A 381 -1.52 -2.46 11.60
N GLN A 382 -2.08 -2.31 10.40
CA GLN A 382 -3.21 -3.10 9.97
C GLN A 382 -2.87 -4.59 10.00
N THR A 383 -3.88 -5.45 10.19
CA THR A 383 -3.71 -6.90 10.01
C THR A 383 -3.98 -7.31 8.57
N ILE A 384 -3.47 -8.48 8.16
CA ILE A 384 -3.71 -9.03 6.82
C ILE A 384 -5.19 -9.40 6.66
N GLU A 385 -5.81 -9.91 7.73
CA GLU A 385 -7.23 -10.25 7.78
C GLU A 385 -8.11 -9.01 7.51
N ASN A 386 -7.85 -7.93 8.24
CA ASN A 386 -8.57 -6.66 8.05
C ASN A 386 -8.34 -6.06 6.66
N LEU A 387 -7.13 -6.24 6.08
CA LEU A 387 -6.86 -5.84 4.70
C LEU A 387 -7.78 -6.56 3.72
N HIS A 388 -7.88 -7.89 3.84
CA HIS A 388 -8.74 -8.70 2.98
C HIS A 388 -10.23 -8.40 3.15
N GLU A 389 -10.67 -8.12 4.39
CA GLU A 389 -12.06 -7.72 4.66
C GLU A 389 -12.40 -6.32 4.15
N SER A 390 -11.41 -5.44 4.05
CA SER A 390 -11.59 -4.04 3.63
C SER A 390 -11.52 -3.83 2.12
N ILE A 391 -10.86 -4.74 1.39
CA ILE A 391 -10.72 -4.66 -0.07
C ILE A 391 -11.75 -5.55 -0.75
N GLU A 392 -12.48 -4.98 -1.70
CA GLU A 392 -13.50 -5.71 -2.46
C GLU A 392 -12.82 -6.66 -3.48
N GLY A 393 -13.10 -7.97 -3.36
CA GLY A 393 -12.63 -8.99 -4.30
C GLY A 393 -11.21 -9.49 -4.06
N PRO A 394 -10.53 -10.03 -5.11
CA PRO A 394 -9.18 -10.55 -5.00
C PRO A 394 -8.16 -9.47 -4.58
N CYS A 395 -7.19 -9.87 -3.76
CA CYS A 395 -6.16 -8.98 -3.25
C CYS A 395 -4.79 -9.65 -3.37
N GLY A 396 -3.87 -9.00 -4.08
CA GLY A 396 -2.47 -9.41 -4.16
C GLY A 396 -1.69 -8.82 -2.99
N ASP A 397 -1.30 -9.67 -2.07
CA ASP A 397 -0.77 -9.32 -0.74
C ASP A 397 0.67 -9.77 -0.50
N TRP A 398 1.42 -10.09 -1.55
CA TRP A 398 2.81 -10.62 -1.48
C TRP A 398 3.77 -9.75 -0.66
N TYR A 399 3.50 -8.45 -0.53
CA TYR A 399 4.30 -7.55 0.32
C TYR A 399 4.28 -7.94 1.79
N PHE A 400 3.18 -8.56 2.24
CA PHE A 400 2.89 -8.90 3.63
C PHE A 400 3.07 -10.39 3.90
N THR A 401 2.58 -11.24 2.97
CA THR A 401 2.58 -12.70 3.09
C THR A 401 3.81 -13.36 2.49
N GLY A 402 4.42 -12.73 1.47
CA GLY A 402 5.49 -13.33 0.67
C GLY A 402 5.00 -14.39 -0.31
N ASP A 403 3.68 -14.46 -0.58
CA ASP A 403 3.06 -15.36 -1.55
C ASP A 403 2.91 -14.64 -2.90
N TYR A 404 3.91 -14.80 -3.74
CA TYR A 404 3.95 -14.12 -5.04
C TYR A 404 3.07 -14.84 -6.06
N PRO A 405 2.32 -14.10 -6.90
CA PRO A 405 1.51 -14.69 -7.95
C PRO A 405 2.33 -15.30 -9.09
N THR A 406 3.60 -14.89 -9.25
CA THR A 406 4.45 -15.38 -10.34
C THR A 406 5.78 -15.93 -9.85
N PRO A 407 6.41 -16.87 -10.61
CA PRO A 407 7.72 -17.43 -10.27
C PRO A 407 8.84 -16.40 -10.11
N GLY A 408 8.78 -15.29 -10.87
CA GLY A 408 9.75 -14.20 -10.77
C GLY A 408 9.79 -13.54 -9.40
N GLY A 409 8.65 -13.49 -8.70
CA GLY A 409 8.58 -12.98 -7.33
C GLY A 409 9.41 -13.79 -6.36
N TYR A 410 9.31 -15.11 -6.42
CA TYR A 410 10.12 -16.02 -5.59
C TYR A 410 11.61 -15.91 -5.89
N THR A 411 11.96 -15.73 -7.16
CA THR A 411 13.35 -15.43 -7.55
C THR A 411 13.82 -14.12 -6.92
N THR A 412 13.05 -13.08 -7.06
CA THR A 412 13.40 -11.72 -6.59
C THR A 412 13.59 -11.68 -5.08
N VAL A 413 12.70 -12.28 -4.29
CA VAL A 413 12.81 -12.24 -2.83
C VAL A 413 14.06 -12.97 -2.32
N ASN A 414 14.38 -14.15 -2.90
CA ASN A 414 15.57 -14.91 -2.52
C ASN A 414 16.86 -14.17 -2.91
N VAL A 415 16.90 -13.57 -4.11
CA VAL A 415 18.03 -12.73 -4.55
C VAL A 415 18.18 -11.49 -3.68
N ALA A 416 17.08 -10.81 -3.34
CA ALA A 416 17.10 -9.63 -2.46
C ALA A 416 17.69 -9.94 -1.08
N TYR A 417 17.33 -11.12 -0.52
CA TYR A 417 17.89 -11.57 0.75
C TYR A 417 19.38 -11.88 0.65
N MET A 418 19.80 -12.62 -0.38
CA MET A 418 21.23 -12.93 -0.57
C MET A 418 22.08 -11.67 -0.73
N ARG A 419 21.61 -10.69 -1.51
CA ARG A 419 22.31 -9.41 -1.68
C ARG A 419 22.44 -8.66 -0.37
N TRP A 420 21.36 -8.60 0.42
CA TRP A 420 21.40 -8.00 1.74
C TRP A 420 22.43 -8.69 2.64
N PHE A 421 22.42 -10.02 2.68
CA PHE A 421 23.34 -10.82 3.50
C PHE A 421 24.80 -10.61 3.09
N GLU A 422 25.08 -10.46 1.81
CA GLU A 422 26.40 -10.19 1.23
C GLU A 422 26.81 -8.70 1.33
N GLY A 423 25.97 -7.83 1.85
CA GLY A 423 26.22 -6.39 1.92
C GLY A 423 26.21 -5.68 0.56
N LYS A 424 25.57 -6.25 -0.46
CA LYS A 424 25.46 -5.71 -1.82
C LYS A 424 24.15 -4.89 -1.94
N GLY A 425 24.25 -3.64 -2.35
CA GLY A 425 23.10 -2.80 -2.68
C GLY A 425 22.53 -3.05 -4.09
N GLY A 426 21.43 -2.37 -4.45
CA GLY A 426 20.81 -2.39 -5.78
C GLY A 426 19.65 -3.38 -5.92
N ARG A 427 18.88 -3.21 -7.01
CA ARG A 427 17.63 -3.95 -7.23
C ARG A 427 17.91 -5.42 -7.57
N ALA A 428 17.14 -6.32 -6.96
CA ALA A 428 17.32 -7.75 -7.13
C ALA A 428 17.02 -8.26 -8.56
N TYR A 429 16.17 -7.55 -9.32
CA TYR A 429 15.74 -7.93 -10.67
C TYR A 429 16.53 -7.26 -11.81
N ASP A 430 17.41 -6.30 -11.51
CA ASP A 430 18.23 -5.59 -12.52
C ASP A 430 19.49 -6.38 -12.96
N LEU A 431 19.71 -7.56 -12.42
CA LEU A 431 20.92 -8.35 -12.65
C LEU A 431 20.64 -9.61 -13.43
N PRO A 432 21.53 -10.00 -14.36
CA PRO A 432 21.51 -11.35 -14.91
C PRO A 432 21.72 -12.34 -13.76
N LEU A 433 20.80 -13.32 -13.67
CA LEU A 433 20.86 -14.45 -12.75
C LEU A 433 21.97 -15.41 -13.19
#